data_969736819a3d2ded0edf5c4c2c77604c
#
_entry.id   969736819a3d2ded0edf5c4c2c77604c
#
_cell.length_a   1.000
_cell.length_b   1.000
_cell.length_c   1.000
_cell.angle_alpha   90.00
_cell.angle_beta   90.00
_cell.angle_gamma   90.00
#
_symmetry.space_group_name_H-M   'P 1'
#
loop_
_entity.id
_entity.type
_entity.pdbx_description
1 polymer ?
#
loop_
_entity_poly.entity_id
_entity_poly.type
_entity_poly.pdbx_seq_one_letter_code
_entity_poly.pdbx_strand_id
1 'polypeptide(L)'
;MKNRRTFLKTACKPIVLATLGIPILEACSTKEISVSPSPSSTAPNVNEKKPLVINLADSSFSDLTEIGGWKNYTQEDLLLVRISDDEIRAFDNRCPHQGNRDRWEYDGSNFTCQYHFNTYSNSCSGSLICFSTTFEDNILT
;
A
#
# COMPACT_ATOMS: atom_id res chain seq x y z
N MET A 1 20.04 12.83 -32.40
CA MET A 1 19.28 12.18 -31.33
C MET A 1 18.42 11.07 -31.96
N LYS A 2 18.77 9.78 -31.77
CA LYS A 2 18.12 8.66 -32.43
C LYS A 2 16.94 8.17 -31.57
N ASN A 3 15.76 8.15 -32.19
CA ASN A 3 14.49 7.72 -31.59
C ASN A 3 14.50 6.22 -31.28
N ARG A 4 14.36 5.86 -29.99
CA ARG A 4 14.29 4.47 -29.51
C ARG A 4 12.91 3.81 -29.64
N ARG A 5 12.03 4.35 -30.49
CA ARG A 5 10.64 3.87 -30.58
C ARG A 5 10.31 2.97 -31.78
N THR A 6 11.31 2.52 -32.55
CA THR A 6 11.07 1.77 -33.80
C THR A 6 11.44 0.28 -33.74
N PHE A 7 11.73 -0.28 -32.57
CA PHE A 7 12.27 -1.65 -32.48
C PHE A 7 11.22 -2.76 -32.19
N LEU A 8 9.95 -2.43 -32.03
CA LEU A 8 8.95 -3.42 -31.62
C LEU A 8 7.89 -3.78 -32.67
N LYS A 9 8.17 -3.60 -33.97
CA LYS A 9 7.18 -3.90 -35.02
C LYS A 9 7.53 -5.05 -35.98
N THR A 10 8.54 -5.85 -35.70
CA THR A 10 8.94 -6.89 -36.66
C THR A 10 9.27 -8.21 -35.95
N ALA A 11 8.31 -8.84 -35.32
CA ALA A 11 8.44 -10.26 -34.93
C ALA A 11 7.08 -10.90 -34.64
N CYS A 12 6.25 -11.07 -35.63
CA CYS A 12 5.20 -12.08 -35.63
C CYS A 12 4.85 -12.42 -37.07
N LYS A 13 5.63 -13.31 -37.67
CA LYS A 13 5.18 -14.06 -38.84
C LYS A 13 4.54 -15.36 -38.36
N PRO A 14 3.28 -15.65 -38.69
CA PRO A 14 2.72 -16.97 -38.42
C PRO A 14 3.29 -17.97 -39.42
N ILE A 15 3.92 -19.03 -38.90
CA ILE A 15 4.26 -20.22 -39.68
C ILE A 15 3.00 -21.08 -39.73
N VAL A 16 2.40 -21.13 -40.91
CA VAL A 16 1.36 -22.11 -41.24
C VAL A 16 2.06 -23.41 -41.53
N LEU A 17 1.92 -24.41 -40.69
CA LEU A 17 2.28 -25.80 -41.01
C LEU A 17 0.98 -26.59 -41.07
N ALA A 18 0.59 -26.87 -42.32
CA ALA A 18 -0.44 -27.84 -42.64
C ALA A 18 0.19 -29.21 -42.76
N THR A 19 -0.20 -30.18 -41.94
CA THR A 19 -0.13 -31.62 -42.31
C THR A 19 -1.08 -32.45 -41.45
N LEU A 20 -1.98 -33.10 -42.19
CA LEU A 20 -2.47 -34.47 -42.04
C LEU A 20 -3.32 -34.83 -40.83
N GLY A 21 -4.54 -35.11 -41.16
CA GLY A 21 -5.63 -35.62 -40.36
C GLY A 21 -5.36 -36.95 -39.66
N ILE A 22 -5.91 -37.00 -38.45
CA ILE A 22 -6.28 -38.22 -37.74
C ILE A 22 -7.64 -37.97 -37.10
N PRO A 23 -8.69 -38.76 -37.42
CA PRO A 23 -9.95 -38.66 -36.67
C PRO A 23 -9.80 -39.45 -35.38
N ILE A 24 -9.93 -38.78 -34.26
CA ILE A 24 -10.12 -39.45 -32.96
C ILE A 24 -11.56 -39.25 -32.54
N LEU A 25 -12.21 -40.39 -32.41
CA LEU A 25 -13.59 -40.59 -32.04
C LEU A 25 -14.00 -39.85 -30.76
N GLU A 26 -15.19 -39.28 -30.86
CA GLU A 26 -16.01 -38.84 -29.75
C GLU A 26 -16.23 -39.97 -28.72
N ALA A 27 -15.95 -39.63 -27.46
CA ALA A 27 -16.59 -40.34 -26.37
C ALA A 27 -17.29 -39.29 -25.52
N CYS A 28 -18.52 -38.95 -25.90
CA CYS A 28 -19.50 -38.36 -25.02
C CYS A 28 -19.77 -39.32 -23.86
N SER A 29 -19.32 -38.96 -22.68
CA SER A 29 -19.89 -39.51 -21.45
C SER A 29 -20.35 -38.37 -20.60
N THR A 30 -21.60 -38.04 -20.76
CA THR A 30 -22.39 -37.22 -19.85
C THR A 30 -22.44 -37.86 -18.48
N LYS A 31 -21.72 -37.32 -17.53
CA LYS A 31 -21.97 -37.54 -16.13
C LYS A 31 -22.03 -36.17 -15.44
N GLU A 32 -23.24 -35.73 -15.28
CA GLU A 32 -23.58 -34.58 -14.41
C GLU A 32 -23.11 -34.90 -13.00
N ILE A 33 -21.98 -34.29 -12.62
CA ILE A 33 -21.61 -34.17 -11.21
C ILE A 33 -21.87 -32.71 -10.85
N SER A 34 -23.03 -32.52 -10.20
CA SER A 34 -23.29 -31.29 -9.49
C SER A 34 -22.26 -31.12 -8.40
N VAL A 35 -21.18 -30.40 -8.73
CA VAL A 35 -20.23 -29.90 -7.75
C VAL A 35 -20.59 -28.44 -7.49
N SER A 36 -21.32 -28.25 -6.40
CA SER A 36 -21.45 -26.96 -5.76
C SER A 36 -20.02 -26.40 -5.53
N PRO A 37 -19.68 -25.22 -6.06
CA PRO A 37 -18.44 -24.58 -5.67
C PRO A 37 -18.58 -24.10 -4.24
N SER A 38 -18.05 -24.87 -3.31
CA SER A 38 -17.73 -24.35 -1.98
C SER A 38 -16.65 -23.29 -2.19
N PRO A 39 -16.89 -22.02 -1.81
CA PRO A 39 -15.82 -21.04 -1.79
C PRO A 39 -14.87 -21.42 -0.65
N SER A 40 -13.80 -22.14 -0.97
CA SER A 40 -12.66 -22.26 -0.08
C SER A 40 -11.95 -20.89 -0.10
N SER A 41 -12.56 -19.96 0.61
CA SER A 41 -11.93 -18.72 1.00
C SER A 41 -10.96 -19.06 2.12
N THR A 42 -9.76 -19.51 1.73
CA THR A 42 -8.62 -19.42 2.63
C THR A 42 -8.19 -17.95 2.62
N ALA A 43 -8.95 -17.14 3.34
CA ALA A 43 -8.49 -15.84 3.75
C ALA A 43 -7.20 -16.08 4.58
N PRO A 44 -6.07 -15.38 4.26
CA PRO A 44 -4.97 -15.35 5.19
C PRO A 44 -5.54 -14.84 6.52
N ASN A 45 -5.18 -15.51 7.60
CA ASN A 45 -5.48 -15.09 8.96
C ASN A 45 -4.73 -13.77 9.20
N VAL A 46 -5.33 -12.68 8.72
CA VAL A 46 -4.95 -11.34 9.10
C VAL A 46 -5.40 -11.28 10.55
N ASN A 47 -4.44 -11.27 11.44
CA ASN A 47 -4.65 -10.93 12.83
C ASN A 47 -5.25 -9.51 12.79
N GLU A 48 -6.59 -9.41 12.82
CA GLU A 48 -7.30 -8.13 12.75
C GLU A 48 -6.97 -7.36 14.04
N LYS A 49 -5.85 -6.65 13.99
CA LYS A 49 -5.55 -5.66 15.03
C LYS A 49 -6.73 -4.68 14.99
N LYS A 50 -7.45 -4.59 16.10
CA LYS A 50 -8.55 -3.63 16.27
C LYS A 50 -8.11 -2.26 15.74
N PRO A 51 -8.92 -1.56 14.94
CA PRO A 51 -8.59 -0.21 14.49
C PRO A 51 -8.19 0.68 15.67
N LEU A 52 -7.10 1.40 15.51
CA LEU A 52 -6.67 2.38 16.49
C LEU A 52 -7.55 3.62 16.34
N VAL A 53 -8.08 4.11 17.46
CA VAL A 53 -8.90 5.32 17.49
C VAL A 53 -8.18 6.37 18.32
N ILE A 54 -7.88 7.52 17.71
CA ILE A 54 -7.18 8.64 18.34
C ILE A 54 -8.12 9.85 18.38
N ASN A 55 -8.34 10.41 19.56
CA ASN A 55 -9.07 11.66 19.73
C ASN A 55 -8.08 12.84 19.69
N LEU A 56 -8.11 13.63 18.63
CA LEU A 56 -7.23 14.77 18.44
C LEU A 56 -7.64 16.02 19.29
N ALA A 57 -8.79 15.97 19.94
CA ALA A 57 -9.14 17.00 20.94
C ALA A 57 -8.33 16.84 22.24
N ASP A 58 -7.64 15.73 22.43
CA ASP A 58 -6.72 15.56 23.55
C ASP A 58 -5.50 16.47 23.37
N SER A 59 -5.10 17.14 24.44
CA SER A 59 -3.96 18.07 24.43
C SER A 59 -2.63 17.43 24.02
N SER A 60 -2.51 16.12 24.14
CA SER A 60 -1.34 15.38 23.68
C SER A 60 -1.15 15.41 22.15
N PHE A 61 -2.20 15.78 21.40
CA PHE A 61 -2.19 15.90 19.94
C PHE A 61 -2.29 17.36 19.45
N SER A 62 -2.02 18.34 20.31
CA SER A 62 -2.03 19.75 19.94
C SER A 62 -1.14 20.09 18.75
N ASP A 63 -0.07 19.31 18.53
CA ASP A 63 0.84 19.46 17.39
C ASP A 63 0.14 19.18 16.04
N LEU A 64 -1.00 18.50 16.04
CA LEU A 64 -1.78 18.14 14.85
C LEU A 64 -2.96 19.08 14.57
N THR A 65 -3.07 20.21 15.25
CA THR A 65 -4.18 21.17 15.05
C THR A 65 -4.05 21.97 13.75
N GLU A 66 -2.81 22.28 13.34
CA GLU A 66 -2.53 23.07 12.15
C GLU A 66 -2.07 22.19 10.96
N ILE A 67 -2.35 22.64 9.73
CA ILE A 67 -1.85 21.99 8.53
C ILE A 67 -0.31 22.01 8.54
N GLY A 68 0.31 20.87 8.27
CA GLY A 68 1.75 20.68 8.42
C GLY A 68 2.19 20.30 9.83
N GLY A 69 1.27 20.34 10.81
CA GLY A 69 1.53 19.79 12.14
C GLY A 69 1.80 18.29 12.08
N TRP A 70 2.70 17.82 12.93
CA TRP A 70 3.09 16.41 12.92
C TRP A 70 3.46 15.92 14.31
N LYS A 71 3.47 14.59 14.47
CA LYS A 71 3.81 13.95 15.74
C LYS A 71 4.44 12.58 15.51
N ASN A 72 5.56 12.30 16.21
CA ASN A 72 6.02 10.95 16.42
C ASN A 72 5.29 10.34 17.62
N TYR A 73 4.24 9.57 17.35
CA TYR A 73 3.44 8.89 18.37
C TYR A 73 4.03 7.52 18.66
N THR A 74 5.08 7.52 19.50
CA THR A 74 5.91 6.34 19.77
C THR A 74 5.18 5.21 20.52
N GLN A 75 4.07 5.53 21.22
CA GLN A 75 3.27 4.55 21.95
C GLN A 75 2.57 3.55 21.00
N GLU A 76 2.26 4.00 19.78
CA GLU A 76 1.60 3.19 18.75
C GLU A 76 2.46 3.00 17.51
N ASP A 77 3.74 3.38 17.59
CA ASP A 77 4.71 3.24 16.51
C ASP A 77 4.34 4.03 15.23
N LEU A 78 3.75 5.23 15.38
CA LEU A 78 3.24 6.04 14.28
C LEU A 78 3.97 7.37 14.11
N LEU A 79 4.18 7.79 12.86
CA LEU A 79 4.34 9.19 12.47
C LEU A 79 3.00 9.69 11.94
N LEU A 80 2.48 10.75 12.55
CA LEU A 80 1.24 11.40 12.17
C LEU A 80 1.56 12.76 11.56
N VAL A 81 0.85 13.17 10.50
CA VAL A 81 0.97 14.49 9.90
C VAL A 81 -0.36 14.96 9.34
N ARG A 82 -0.75 16.20 9.68
CA ARG A 82 -1.93 16.84 9.09
C ARG A 82 -1.56 17.41 7.72
N ILE A 83 -2.22 16.93 6.68
CA ILE A 83 -2.00 17.33 5.29
C ILE A 83 -2.98 18.44 4.89
N SER A 84 -4.22 18.34 5.34
CA SER A 84 -5.29 19.33 5.09
C SER A 84 -6.24 19.39 6.28
N ASP A 85 -7.31 20.18 6.15
CA ASP A 85 -8.33 20.30 7.19
C ASP A 85 -9.03 18.96 7.47
N ASP A 86 -9.10 18.08 6.48
CA ASP A 86 -9.82 16.81 6.50
C ASP A 86 -8.92 15.58 6.28
N GLU A 87 -7.60 15.77 6.18
CA GLU A 87 -6.67 14.66 5.94
C GLU A 87 -5.52 14.64 6.96
N ILE A 88 -5.42 13.54 7.68
CA ILE A 88 -4.24 13.19 8.49
C ILE A 88 -3.69 11.87 7.97
N ARG A 89 -2.42 11.84 7.67
CA ARG A 89 -1.71 10.61 7.28
C ARG A 89 -1.00 10.00 8.48
N ALA A 90 -1.01 8.67 8.49
CA ALA A 90 -0.29 7.87 9.47
C ALA A 90 0.71 6.97 8.76
N PHE A 91 1.94 6.92 9.27
CA PHE A 91 3.00 6.06 8.77
C PHE A 91 3.59 5.24 9.90
N ASP A 92 4.13 4.05 9.59
CA ASP A 92 5.02 3.35 10.52
C ASP A 92 6.24 4.24 10.80
N ASN A 93 6.51 4.53 12.07
CA ASN A 93 7.66 5.34 12.47
C ASN A 93 8.99 4.59 12.37
N ARG A 94 8.97 3.37 11.87
CA ARG A 94 10.18 2.56 11.67
C ARG A 94 10.96 3.08 10.47
N CYS A 95 12.16 3.60 10.72
CA CYS A 95 13.05 4.04 9.66
C CYS A 95 13.41 2.87 8.71
N PRO A 96 13.12 2.97 7.40
CA PRO A 96 13.41 1.91 6.44
C PRO A 96 14.89 1.53 6.35
N HIS A 97 15.80 2.45 6.72
CA HIS A 97 17.24 2.23 6.65
C HIS A 97 17.73 1.25 7.74
N GLN A 98 17.41 1.50 9.01
CA GLN A 98 17.91 0.69 10.15
C GLN A 98 16.88 0.42 11.25
N GLY A 99 15.63 0.76 11.03
CA GLY A 99 14.55 0.41 11.95
C GLY A 99 14.41 1.28 13.20
N ASN A 100 15.15 2.39 13.32
CA ASN A 100 15.01 3.34 14.43
C ASN A 100 13.64 4.01 14.38
N ARG A 101 13.06 4.39 15.58
CA ARG A 101 11.69 4.87 15.69
C ARG A 101 11.55 6.20 16.42
N ASP A 102 12.57 6.67 17.13
CA ASP A 102 12.45 7.71 18.14
C ASP A 102 12.90 9.11 17.69
N ARG A 103 13.75 9.22 16.67
CA ARG A 103 14.35 10.48 16.24
C ARG A 103 13.94 10.87 14.83
N TRP A 104 12.86 11.63 14.76
CA TRP A 104 12.32 12.15 13.52
C TRP A 104 12.22 13.67 13.55
N GLU A 105 12.41 14.31 12.42
CA GLU A 105 12.08 15.69 12.14
C GLU A 105 11.21 15.77 10.89
N TYR A 106 10.45 16.85 10.75
CA TYR A 106 9.59 17.08 9.60
C TYR A 106 9.80 18.50 9.07
N ASP A 107 9.97 18.65 7.75
CA ASP A 107 10.26 19.92 7.08
C ASP A 107 9.05 20.53 6.36
N GLY A 108 7.85 19.94 6.51
CA GLY A 108 6.63 20.31 5.78
C GLY A 108 6.34 19.41 4.57
N SER A 109 7.30 18.59 4.14
CA SER A 109 7.15 17.69 2.99
C SER A 109 7.75 16.32 3.23
N ASN A 110 8.82 16.26 4.03
CA ASN A 110 9.57 15.04 4.28
C ASN A 110 9.80 14.83 5.77
N PHE A 111 9.80 13.57 6.16
CA PHE A 111 10.32 13.11 7.44
C PHE A 111 11.80 12.78 7.32
N THR A 112 12.62 13.29 8.24
CA THR A 112 14.05 13.01 8.31
C THR A 112 14.38 12.20 9.56
N CYS A 113 14.92 11.00 9.36
CA CYS A 113 15.43 10.18 10.46
C CYS A 113 16.79 10.73 10.92
N GLN A 114 16.89 11.20 12.15
CA GLN A 114 18.05 11.92 12.68
C GLN A 114 19.26 11.02 13.00
N TYR A 115 19.15 9.72 12.84
CA TYR A 115 20.29 8.81 13.01
C TYR A 115 21.29 8.88 11.85
N HIS A 116 20.77 8.98 10.61
CA HIS A 116 21.60 8.98 9.40
C HIS A 116 21.17 10.04 8.38
N PHE A 117 20.26 10.94 8.76
CA PHE A 117 19.73 12.01 7.91
C PHE A 117 19.08 11.54 6.61
N ASN A 118 18.58 10.30 6.60
CA ASN A 118 17.75 9.81 5.50
C ASN A 118 16.38 10.49 5.54
N THR A 119 15.94 10.98 4.37
CA THR A 119 14.66 11.68 4.20
C THR A 119 13.65 10.81 3.47
N TYR A 120 12.38 10.93 3.86
CA TYR A 120 11.26 10.15 3.35
C TYR A 120 10.06 11.07 3.16
N SER A 121 9.47 11.02 1.96
CA SER A 121 8.28 11.82 1.65
C SER A 121 7.09 11.48 2.55
N ASN A 122 6.27 12.50 2.87
CA ASN A 122 4.98 12.33 3.51
C ASN A 122 3.88 11.80 2.56
N SER A 123 4.24 11.33 1.34
CA SER A 123 3.33 10.70 0.40
C SER A 123 3.16 9.22 0.69
N CYS A 124 1.92 8.71 0.64
CA CYS A 124 1.64 7.28 0.76
C CYS A 124 2.21 6.43 -0.41
N SER A 125 2.70 7.06 -1.47
CA SER A 125 3.48 6.40 -2.52
C SER A 125 5.00 6.39 -2.24
N GLY A 126 5.43 6.92 -1.10
CA GLY A 126 6.83 6.99 -0.68
C GLY A 126 7.35 5.67 -0.10
N SER A 127 8.50 5.75 0.60
CA SER A 127 9.16 4.58 1.17
C SER A 127 8.74 4.25 2.61
N LEU A 128 8.03 5.16 3.29
CA LEU A 128 7.42 4.85 4.58
C LEU A 128 6.16 4.01 4.35
N ILE A 129 5.93 3.04 5.23
CA ILE A 129 4.68 2.28 5.22
C ILE A 129 3.56 3.23 5.65
N CYS A 130 2.61 3.48 4.75
CA CYS A 130 1.45 4.33 5.00
C CYS A 130 0.26 3.46 5.39
N PHE A 131 -0.47 3.88 6.43
CA PHE A 131 -1.71 3.24 6.87
C PHE A 131 -2.92 3.99 6.29
N SER A 132 -3.98 3.26 6.02
CA SER A 132 -5.27 3.87 5.69
C SER A 132 -5.83 4.58 6.92
N THR A 133 -6.28 5.81 6.75
CA THR A 133 -6.85 6.63 7.83
C THR A 133 -8.19 7.21 7.39
N THR A 134 -9.07 7.42 8.37
CA THR A 134 -10.24 8.29 8.27
C THR A 134 -10.16 9.34 9.37
N PHE A 135 -10.51 10.59 9.06
CA PHE A 135 -10.48 11.69 10.02
C PHE A 135 -11.78 12.47 9.94
N GLU A 136 -12.59 12.39 11.00
CA GLU A 136 -13.88 13.06 11.13
C GLU A 136 -14.10 13.48 12.61
N ASP A 137 -14.66 14.64 12.85
CA ASP A 137 -15.03 15.15 14.19
C ASP A 137 -13.89 15.03 15.23
N ASN A 138 -12.66 15.34 14.84
CA ASN A 138 -11.45 15.17 15.66
C ASN A 138 -11.11 13.71 16.02
N ILE A 139 -11.73 12.74 15.39
CA ILE A 139 -11.40 11.33 15.56
C ILE A 139 -10.63 10.84 14.34
N LEU A 140 -9.42 10.34 14.58
CA LEU A 140 -8.60 9.63 13.61
C LEU A 140 -8.72 8.12 13.85
N THR A 141 -9.00 7.37 12.79
CA THR A 141 -9.13 5.89 12.85
C THR A 141 -8.24 5.24 11.80
#